data_5ff3bba5b3da6e61fe96ca981329e497
#
_entry.id   5ff3bba5b3da6e61fe96ca981329e497
#
_cell.length_a   1.000
_cell.length_b   1.000
_cell.length_c   1.000
_cell.angle_alpha   90.00
_cell.angle_beta   90.00
_cell.angle_gamma   90.00
#
_symmetry.space_group_name_H-M   'P 1'
#
loop_
_entity.id
_entity.type
_entity.pdbx_description
1 polymer ?
#
loop_
_entity_poly.entity_id
_entity_poly.type
_entity_poly.pdbx_seq_one_letter_code
_entity_poly.pdbx_strand_id
1 'polypeptide(L)'
;MKQASLIVLLFALAFSTCTHRQIPSPEEDMLYHLEGYCLKNPDSSLYILDTLNISVLSEKEQAHYCLLRANILFKFDSCNSEIDSLIQIAENQFIGSDDKYYEAMTYNTRAYYFEESPQTDHLILYCRQKAKQSIDQCKHVDERLVRNAPYVTNERNIIDKFKYLLYLYLGATYVDADYVREGIELLKLSEQYYFENQEFESQGTAALMIGFAYMDEKEYDSCQFYFDRGLHAAESVNDTINMAYFHHYIAMQTLCRTDQMEDGEEKTLLIRQAVAEDKTALILLEAFPRLRLNEFFDGLAHAYFDLREYDSCIYYANHVLELSGSRVWEMNAYNYLYKSYEALGDTGQALAYLAKYTEMQGDYASNEKEITEIKNDYDKQIEINQLELKHRAKYSRLYLWIALLVIGLTVVVFMTLRYRKNKRIEDLKLQEAHQQQRKAFNQQLSEAQTALKQKTFEDLKEQAKSLYDKGSHPRQSILDAFNKAYPDVYEKLKATYSDLTERERDLLVLNFLQFRIKEEAGILDLSENTVMKYRSDLNKKVGKSPVSDLLG
;
A
#
# COMPACT_ATOMS: atom_id res chain seq x y z
N MET A 1 57.26 -6.15 -25.65
CA MET A 1 56.17 -5.41 -26.34
C MET A 1 54.77 -5.91 -26.02
N LYS A 2 54.51 -7.19 -25.80
CA LYS A 2 53.11 -7.69 -25.48
C LYS A 2 52.59 -7.36 -24.08
N GLN A 3 53.46 -7.13 -23.10
CA GLN A 3 53.04 -6.75 -21.73
C GLN A 3 52.66 -5.25 -21.59
N ALA A 4 53.28 -4.37 -22.37
CA ALA A 4 52.94 -2.95 -22.37
C ALA A 4 51.59 -2.66 -23.01
N SER A 5 51.20 -3.44 -24.03
CA SER A 5 49.88 -3.32 -24.67
C SER A 5 48.71 -3.78 -23.75
N LEU A 6 48.98 -4.77 -22.88
CA LEU A 6 47.95 -5.26 -21.94
C LEU A 6 47.71 -4.25 -20.81
N ILE A 7 48.75 -3.57 -20.33
CA ILE A 7 48.65 -2.53 -19.30
C ILE A 7 47.91 -1.29 -19.84
N VAL A 8 48.17 -0.90 -21.09
CA VAL A 8 47.44 0.21 -21.72
C VAL A 8 45.97 -0.13 -21.96
N LEU A 9 45.64 -1.40 -22.30
CA LEU A 9 44.27 -1.85 -22.46
C LEU A 9 43.52 -1.91 -21.11
N LEU A 10 44.20 -2.34 -20.04
CA LEU A 10 43.65 -2.32 -18.68
C LEU A 10 43.44 -0.90 -18.15
N PHE A 11 44.36 0.04 -18.46
CA PHE A 11 44.15 1.46 -18.15
C PHE A 11 43.02 2.09 -18.98
N ALA A 12 42.89 1.75 -20.26
CA ALA A 12 41.77 2.23 -21.09
C ALA A 12 40.43 1.67 -20.63
N LEU A 13 40.38 0.42 -20.15
CA LEU A 13 39.19 -0.17 -19.54
C LEU A 13 38.88 0.43 -18.16
N ALA A 14 39.90 0.78 -17.38
CA ALA A 14 39.70 1.45 -16.09
C ALA A 14 39.23 2.91 -16.24
N PHE A 15 39.62 3.60 -17.31
CA PHE A 15 39.11 4.95 -17.61
C PHE A 15 37.75 4.97 -18.31
N SER A 16 37.30 3.87 -18.94
CA SER A 16 35.95 3.78 -19.50
C SER A 16 34.88 3.43 -18.46
N THR A 17 35.27 3.10 -17.23
CA THR A 17 34.36 2.95 -16.08
C THR A 17 34.25 4.21 -15.22
N CYS A 18 34.95 5.28 -15.54
CA CYS A 18 34.56 6.61 -15.07
C CYS A 18 33.25 6.96 -15.78
N THR A 19 32.13 6.55 -15.18
CA THR A 19 30.87 7.22 -15.44
C THR A 19 31.15 8.70 -15.29
N HIS A 20 31.12 9.45 -16.40
CA HIS A 20 30.95 10.89 -16.32
C HIS A 20 29.77 11.12 -15.39
N ARG A 21 30.01 11.60 -14.17
CA ARG A 21 28.97 12.30 -13.42
C ARG A 21 28.60 13.46 -14.33
N GLN A 22 27.56 13.27 -15.13
CA GLN A 22 26.92 14.38 -15.82
C GLN A 22 26.57 15.39 -14.73
N ILE A 23 27.05 16.62 -14.87
CA ILE A 23 26.60 17.70 -14.01
C ILE A 23 25.08 17.76 -14.24
N PRO A 24 24.24 17.62 -13.19
CA PRO A 24 22.79 17.65 -13.34
C PRO A 24 22.40 18.91 -14.11
N SER A 25 21.41 18.82 -14.98
CA SER A 25 20.86 20.01 -15.60
C SER A 25 20.17 20.87 -14.55
N PRO A 26 20.06 22.20 -14.73
CA PRO A 26 19.29 23.04 -13.82
C PRO A 26 17.83 22.56 -13.65
N GLU A 27 17.25 21.97 -14.69
CA GLU A 27 15.92 21.40 -14.70
C GLU A 27 15.83 20.16 -13.78
N GLU A 28 16.85 19.29 -13.81
CA GLU A 28 16.88 18.13 -12.91
C GLU A 28 16.99 18.55 -11.45
N ASP A 29 17.90 19.44 -11.10
CA ASP A 29 18.04 19.91 -9.72
C ASP A 29 16.77 20.62 -9.23
N MET A 30 16.09 21.40 -10.12
CA MET A 30 14.82 22.04 -9.79
C MET A 30 13.72 21.03 -9.49
N LEU A 31 13.66 19.91 -10.24
CA LEU A 31 12.67 18.86 -10.04
C LEU A 31 12.76 18.25 -8.63
N TYR A 32 13.98 17.92 -8.19
CA TYR A 32 14.21 17.37 -6.85
C TYR A 32 14.00 18.40 -5.73
N HIS A 33 14.23 19.68 -6.01
CA HIS A 33 13.91 20.76 -5.08
C HIS A 33 12.40 20.90 -4.88
N LEU A 34 11.62 20.80 -5.96
CA LEU A 34 10.17 20.88 -5.91
C LEU A 34 9.52 19.76 -5.13
N GLU A 35 10.09 18.55 -5.11
CA GLU A 35 9.53 17.42 -4.37
C GLU A 35 9.34 17.74 -2.88
N GLY A 36 10.32 18.40 -2.26
CA GLY A 36 10.22 18.81 -0.85
C GLY A 36 9.31 20.00 -0.57
N TYR A 37 8.85 20.70 -1.63
CA TYR A 37 8.18 21.99 -1.53
C TYR A 37 6.75 22.00 -2.09
N CYS A 38 6.45 21.11 -3.03
CA CYS A 38 5.26 21.17 -3.88
C CYS A 38 3.93 21.08 -3.11
N LEU A 39 3.87 20.28 -2.05
CA LEU A 39 2.64 20.12 -1.27
C LEU A 39 2.30 21.35 -0.40
N LYS A 40 3.30 22.14 -0.03
CA LYS A 40 3.11 23.36 0.78
C LYS A 40 2.74 24.58 -0.07
N ASN A 41 3.18 24.62 -1.33
CA ASN A 41 2.98 25.73 -2.24
C ASN A 41 2.60 25.24 -3.64
N PRO A 42 1.42 24.62 -3.81
CA PRO A 42 1.03 23.93 -5.04
C PRO A 42 0.97 24.88 -6.27
N ASP A 43 0.40 26.10 -6.13
CA ASP A 43 0.32 27.08 -7.22
C ASP A 43 1.70 27.46 -7.78
N SER A 44 2.62 27.81 -6.88
CA SER A 44 3.99 28.17 -7.25
C SER A 44 4.74 26.99 -7.86
N SER A 45 4.52 25.80 -7.36
CA SER A 45 5.17 24.59 -7.85
C SER A 45 4.65 24.17 -9.21
N LEU A 46 3.35 24.29 -9.47
CA LEU A 46 2.77 24.04 -10.78
C LEU A 46 3.32 25.02 -11.81
N TYR A 47 3.37 26.31 -11.47
CA TYR A 47 3.97 27.34 -12.34
C TYR A 47 5.43 27.00 -12.69
N ILE A 48 6.24 26.57 -11.72
CA ILE A 48 7.64 26.19 -11.98
C ILE A 48 7.69 24.96 -12.87
N LEU A 49 6.88 23.92 -12.62
CA LEU A 49 6.82 22.72 -13.46
C LEU A 49 6.47 23.08 -14.91
N ASP A 50 5.54 24.00 -15.14
CA ASP A 50 5.14 24.44 -16.47
C ASP A 50 6.28 25.18 -17.24
N THR A 51 7.27 25.70 -16.52
CA THR A 51 8.44 26.36 -17.13
C THR A 51 9.60 25.42 -17.43
N LEU A 52 9.60 24.19 -16.90
CA LEU A 52 10.69 23.24 -17.12
C LEU A 52 10.71 22.70 -18.55
N ASN A 53 11.90 22.62 -19.11
CA ASN A 53 12.11 21.97 -20.40
C ASN A 53 12.20 20.45 -20.23
N ILE A 54 11.07 19.77 -20.36
CA ILE A 54 10.97 18.31 -20.16
C ILE A 54 11.85 17.52 -21.15
N SER A 55 12.13 18.09 -22.34
CA SER A 55 12.88 17.37 -23.38
C SER A 55 14.37 17.14 -23.04
N VAL A 56 14.91 17.84 -22.04
CA VAL A 56 16.30 17.65 -21.57
C VAL A 56 16.39 16.65 -20.42
N LEU A 57 15.25 16.24 -19.85
CA LEU A 57 15.18 15.28 -18.76
C LEU A 57 15.32 13.84 -19.28
N SER A 58 15.98 12.98 -18.52
CA SER A 58 15.99 11.55 -18.78
C SER A 58 14.60 10.93 -18.62
N GLU A 59 14.37 9.71 -19.14
CA GLU A 59 13.09 9.00 -19.00
C GLU A 59 12.67 8.88 -17.52
N LYS A 60 13.62 8.64 -16.62
CA LYS A 60 13.37 8.58 -15.17
C LYS A 60 12.90 9.93 -14.64
N GLU A 61 13.56 11.02 -15.01
CA GLU A 61 13.19 12.36 -14.54
C GLU A 61 11.90 12.87 -15.18
N GLN A 62 11.59 12.47 -16.42
CA GLN A 62 10.28 12.73 -17.03
C GLN A 62 9.16 12.03 -16.26
N ALA A 63 9.37 10.79 -15.86
CA ALA A 63 8.41 10.07 -15.02
C ALA A 63 8.27 10.70 -13.62
N HIS A 64 9.38 11.16 -13.02
CA HIS A 64 9.38 11.92 -11.76
C HIS A 64 8.60 13.24 -11.91
N TYR A 65 8.83 13.99 -12.98
CA TYR A 65 8.05 15.18 -13.32
C TYR A 65 6.55 14.88 -13.40
N CYS A 66 6.18 13.81 -14.10
CA CYS A 66 4.78 13.41 -14.23
C CYS A 66 4.16 13.07 -12.87
N LEU A 67 4.90 12.38 -12.02
CA LEU A 67 4.45 12.00 -10.67
C LEU A 67 4.23 13.23 -9.78
N LEU A 68 5.17 14.18 -9.78
CA LEU A 68 5.02 15.43 -9.02
C LEU A 68 3.86 16.27 -9.55
N ARG A 69 3.73 16.40 -10.88
CA ARG A 69 2.63 17.13 -11.51
C ARG A 69 1.28 16.52 -11.13
N ALA A 70 1.14 15.21 -11.19
CA ALA A 70 -0.08 14.52 -10.78
C ALA A 70 -0.42 14.82 -9.31
N ASN A 71 0.55 14.73 -8.40
CA ASN A 71 0.35 15.01 -6.97
C ASN A 71 -0.07 16.47 -6.69
N ILE A 72 0.43 17.42 -7.48
CA ILE A 72 0.04 18.83 -7.36
C ILE A 72 -1.37 19.05 -7.90
N LEU A 73 -1.69 18.47 -9.05
CA LEU A 73 -3.00 18.63 -9.69
C LEU A 73 -4.15 18.13 -8.83
N PHE A 74 -3.94 17.08 -8.00
CA PHE A 74 -4.93 16.65 -7.00
C PHE A 74 -5.33 17.74 -5.98
N LYS A 75 -4.55 18.82 -5.85
CA LYS A 75 -4.90 19.94 -4.96
C LYS A 75 -5.88 20.94 -5.59
N PHE A 76 -6.02 20.90 -6.91
CA PHE A 76 -6.79 21.87 -7.68
C PHE A 76 -8.01 21.26 -8.34
N ASP A 77 -7.92 20.03 -8.80
CA ASP A 77 -8.97 19.38 -9.59
C ASP A 77 -9.29 17.98 -9.10
N SER A 78 -10.55 17.62 -9.21
CA SER A 78 -10.99 16.23 -9.15
C SER A 78 -10.39 15.45 -10.34
N CYS A 79 -10.22 14.14 -10.18
CA CYS A 79 -9.69 13.19 -11.15
C CYS A 79 -10.10 13.47 -12.59
N ASN A 80 -9.11 13.67 -13.45
CA ASN A 80 -9.30 13.82 -14.87
C ASN A 80 -8.34 12.91 -15.67
N SER A 81 -8.54 12.81 -16.99
CA SER A 81 -7.74 11.95 -17.87
C SER A 81 -6.28 12.42 -18.00
N GLU A 82 -5.95 13.68 -17.70
CA GLU A 82 -4.57 14.17 -17.67
C GLU A 82 -3.81 13.53 -16.52
N ILE A 83 -4.39 13.56 -15.31
CA ILE A 83 -3.78 12.96 -14.11
C ILE A 83 -3.56 11.47 -14.32
N ASP A 84 -4.53 10.73 -14.86
CA ASP A 84 -4.36 9.32 -15.17
C ASP A 84 -3.19 9.05 -16.12
N SER A 85 -3.09 9.83 -17.19
CA SER A 85 -2.00 9.71 -18.17
C SER A 85 -0.63 9.97 -17.53
N LEU A 86 -0.52 10.97 -16.65
CA LEU A 86 0.71 11.28 -15.93
C LEU A 86 1.12 10.14 -14.99
N ILE A 87 0.16 9.58 -14.24
CA ILE A 87 0.42 8.43 -13.36
C ILE A 87 0.85 7.21 -14.19
N GLN A 88 0.24 6.96 -15.34
CA GLN A 88 0.59 5.84 -16.20
C GLN A 88 2.04 5.91 -16.72
N ILE A 89 2.56 7.11 -17.01
CA ILE A 89 3.97 7.30 -17.35
C ILE A 89 4.87 6.91 -16.17
N ALA A 90 4.52 7.35 -14.95
CA ALA A 90 5.27 7.00 -13.74
C ALA A 90 5.19 5.49 -13.45
N GLU A 91 4.04 4.85 -13.63
CA GLU A 91 3.87 3.39 -13.47
C GLU A 91 4.78 2.61 -14.39
N ASN A 92 4.86 2.98 -15.67
CA ASN A 92 5.71 2.32 -16.64
C ASN A 92 7.21 2.39 -16.27
N GLN A 93 7.64 3.45 -15.60
CA GLN A 93 9.02 3.68 -15.23
C GLN A 93 9.37 3.07 -13.86
N PHE A 94 8.52 3.22 -12.86
CA PHE A 94 8.87 2.93 -11.47
C PHE A 94 8.35 1.59 -10.95
N ILE A 95 7.19 1.10 -11.44
CA ILE A 95 6.65 -0.18 -10.96
C ILE A 95 7.56 -1.34 -11.41
N GLY A 96 8.03 -2.12 -10.44
CA GLY A 96 8.96 -3.23 -10.66
C GLY A 96 10.42 -2.79 -10.83
N SER A 97 10.74 -1.50 -10.71
CA SER A 97 12.11 -0.98 -10.75
C SER A 97 12.85 -1.22 -9.41
N ASP A 98 14.16 -0.97 -9.41
CA ASP A 98 14.95 -0.97 -8.18
C ASP A 98 14.74 0.29 -7.32
N ASP A 99 14.10 1.33 -7.88
CA ASP A 99 13.82 2.57 -7.18
C ASP A 99 12.54 2.45 -6.32
N LYS A 100 12.69 1.86 -5.15
CA LYS A 100 11.58 1.53 -4.25
C LYS A 100 10.89 2.76 -3.64
N TYR A 101 11.56 3.89 -3.59
CA TYR A 101 10.98 5.14 -3.13
C TYR A 101 9.93 5.66 -4.13
N TYR A 102 10.32 5.80 -5.40
CA TYR A 102 9.39 6.28 -6.44
C TYR A 102 8.35 5.23 -6.83
N GLU A 103 8.66 3.94 -6.71
CA GLU A 103 7.65 2.88 -6.82
C GLU A 103 6.55 3.03 -5.75
N ALA A 104 6.95 3.26 -4.49
CA ALA A 104 6.00 3.50 -3.40
C ALA A 104 5.18 4.79 -3.62
N MET A 105 5.82 5.87 -4.06
CA MET A 105 5.15 7.13 -4.36
C MET A 105 4.15 6.96 -5.51
N THR A 106 4.50 6.22 -6.56
CA THR A 106 3.62 5.95 -7.70
C THR A 106 2.37 5.19 -7.28
N TYR A 107 2.51 4.14 -6.47
CA TYR A 107 1.35 3.43 -5.94
C TYR A 107 0.48 4.32 -5.04
N ASN A 108 1.09 5.15 -4.20
CA ASN A 108 0.33 6.07 -3.35
C ASN A 108 -0.42 7.13 -4.16
N THR A 109 0.21 7.68 -5.20
CA THR A 109 -0.43 8.64 -6.11
C THR A 109 -1.59 7.99 -6.88
N ARG A 110 -1.45 6.73 -7.29
CA ARG A 110 -2.55 5.94 -7.89
C ARG A 110 -3.69 5.71 -6.90
N ALA A 111 -3.39 5.49 -5.62
CA ALA A 111 -4.42 5.38 -4.59
C ALA A 111 -5.25 6.67 -4.48
N TYR A 112 -4.61 7.85 -4.46
CA TYR A 112 -5.32 9.13 -4.49
C TYR A 112 -6.22 9.30 -5.71
N TYR A 113 -5.76 8.84 -6.88
CA TYR A 113 -6.59 8.87 -8.08
C TYR A 113 -7.87 8.07 -7.91
N PHE A 114 -7.79 6.94 -7.23
CA PHE A 114 -8.96 6.09 -6.97
C PHE A 114 -9.87 6.64 -5.87
N GLU A 115 -9.38 7.42 -4.90
CA GLU A 115 -10.20 8.05 -3.86
C GLU A 115 -11.26 9.00 -4.42
N GLU A 116 -10.93 9.68 -5.51
CA GLU A 116 -11.87 10.61 -6.17
C GLU A 116 -12.87 9.89 -7.10
N SER A 117 -12.73 8.59 -7.30
CA SER A 117 -13.60 7.81 -8.17
C SER A 117 -14.51 6.92 -7.35
N PRO A 118 -15.83 6.98 -7.51
CA PRO A 118 -16.73 6.12 -6.77
C PRO A 118 -16.46 4.63 -7.07
N GLN A 119 -16.57 3.77 -6.04
CA GLN A 119 -16.51 2.30 -6.14
C GLN A 119 -15.11 1.70 -6.34
N THR A 120 -14.04 2.36 -5.88
CA THR A 120 -12.66 1.90 -6.08
C THR A 120 -11.93 1.51 -4.78
N ASP A 121 -12.63 1.33 -3.67
CA ASP A 121 -12.05 1.08 -2.32
C ASP A 121 -11.03 -0.06 -2.31
N HIS A 122 -11.31 -1.17 -3.00
CA HIS A 122 -10.41 -2.30 -3.12
C HIS A 122 -9.13 -1.97 -3.91
N LEU A 123 -9.20 -1.04 -4.88
CA LEU A 123 -8.04 -0.57 -5.64
C LEU A 123 -7.18 0.37 -4.80
N ILE A 124 -7.82 1.22 -3.99
CA ILE A 124 -7.15 2.08 -3.01
C ILE A 124 -6.35 1.22 -2.05
N LEU A 125 -7.00 0.24 -1.42
CA LEU A 125 -6.37 -0.67 -0.49
C LEU A 125 -5.21 -1.44 -1.14
N TYR A 126 -5.40 -1.97 -2.34
CA TYR A 126 -4.34 -2.65 -3.10
C TYR A 126 -3.14 -1.74 -3.34
N CYS A 127 -3.37 -0.52 -3.84
CA CYS A 127 -2.31 0.43 -4.12
C CYS A 127 -1.54 0.83 -2.85
N ARG A 128 -2.23 1.13 -1.75
CA ARG A 128 -1.60 1.48 -0.48
C ARG A 128 -0.81 0.33 0.15
N GLN A 129 -1.29 -0.91 0.04
CA GLN A 129 -0.53 -2.10 0.44
C GLN A 129 0.75 -2.26 -0.39
N LYS A 130 0.69 -2.01 -1.71
CA LYS A 130 1.86 -2.03 -2.59
C LYS A 130 2.84 -0.91 -2.26
N ALA A 131 2.35 0.30 -2.02
CA ALA A 131 3.18 1.42 -1.58
C ALA A 131 3.95 1.07 -0.29
N LYS A 132 3.24 0.51 0.72
CA LYS A 132 3.88 0.03 1.95
C LYS A 132 4.93 -1.04 1.68
N GLN A 133 4.63 -2.02 0.84
CA GLN A 133 5.57 -3.08 0.50
C GLN A 133 6.84 -2.53 -0.15
N SER A 134 6.72 -1.54 -1.03
CA SER A 134 7.85 -0.92 -1.71
C SER A 134 8.69 -0.07 -0.75
N ILE A 135 8.05 0.78 0.08
CA ILE A 135 8.79 1.63 1.03
C ILE A 135 9.50 0.82 2.11
N ASP A 136 8.92 -0.30 2.57
CA ASP A 136 9.55 -1.18 3.55
C ASP A 136 10.81 -1.89 3.00
N GLN A 137 10.94 -1.99 1.68
CA GLN A 137 12.12 -2.49 0.98
C GLN A 137 13.10 -1.39 0.57
N CYS A 138 12.70 -0.13 0.69
CA CYS A 138 13.52 1.01 0.30
C CYS A 138 14.72 1.15 1.24
N LYS A 139 15.92 1.20 0.66
CA LYS A 139 17.17 1.38 1.42
C LYS A 139 17.88 2.66 1.04
N HIS A 140 17.63 3.15 -0.14
CA HIS A 140 18.31 4.28 -0.75
C HIS A 140 17.32 5.16 -1.50
N VAL A 141 17.55 6.45 -1.46
CA VAL A 141 16.89 7.44 -2.30
C VAL A 141 17.93 8.18 -3.15
N ASP A 142 17.48 8.90 -4.17
CA ASP A 142 18.39 9.68 -5.01
C ASP A 142 19.12 10.75 -4.16
N GLU A 143 20.46 10.83 -4.31
CA GLU A 143 21.29 11.79 -3.56
C GLU A 143 20.85 13.25 -3.79
N ARG A 144 20.24 13.55 -4.94
CA ARG A 144 19.70 14.88 -5.27
C ARG A 144 18.51 15.23 -4.38
N LEU A 145 17.66 14.25 -4.04
CA LEU A 145 16.56 14.43 -3.11
C LEU A 145 17.09 14.81 -1.71
N VAL A 146 18.11 14.10 -1.23
CA VAL A 146 18.74 14.41 0.08
C VAL A 146 19.34 15.81 0.08
N ARG A 147 20.01 16.20 -1.02
CA ARG A 147 20.66 17.52 -1.15
C ARG A 147 19.66 18.67 -1.16
N ASN A 148 18.51 18.47 -1.78
CA ASN A 148 17.50 19.50 -2.00
C ASN A 148 16.40 19.54 -0.92
N ALA A 149 16.37 18.55 -0.01
CA ALA A 149 15.38 18.52 1.07
C ALA A 149 15.72 19.57 2.16
N PRO A 150 14.89 20.61 2.36
CA PRO A 150 15.25 21.79 3.17
C PRO A 150 15.39 21.51 4.67
N TYR A 151 14.88 20.38 5.18
CA TYR A 151 14.85 20.08 6.61
C TYR A 151 15.29 18.66 6.95
N VAL A 152 15.92 17.95 6.01
CA VAL A 152 16.28 16.55 6.18
C VAL A 152 17.79 16.39 6.21
N THR A 153 18.30 15.78 7.28
CA THR A 153 19.75 15.65 7.50
C THR A 153 20.37 14.43 6.88
N ASN A 154 19.56 13.43 6.49
CA ASN A 154 20.05 12.20 5.90
C ASN A 154 18.95 11.45 5.13
N GLU A 155 19.36 10.51 4.29
CA GLU A 155 18.53 9.64 3.45
C GLU A 155 17.45 8.88 4.26
N ARG A 156 17.81 8.36 5.42
CA ARG A 156 16.90 7.59 6.27
C ARG A 156 15.71 8.43 6.73
N ASN A 157 15.92 9.69 7.04
CA ASN A 157 14.83 10.58 7.47
C ASN A 157 13.81 10.81 6.35
N ILE A 158 14.25 10.86 5.08
CA ILE A 158 13.33 10.96 3.93
C ILE A 158 12.48 9.69 3.83
N ILE A 159 13.15 8.53 3.87
CA ILE A 159 12.48 7.23 3.79
C ILE A 159 11.50 7.06 4.95
N ASP A 160 11.94 7.32 6.19
CA ASP A 160 11.11 7.15 7.37
C ASP A 160 9.91 8.12 7.34
N LYS A 161 10.10 9.39 6.99
CA LYS A 161 9.00 10.35 6.88
C LYS A 161 7.94 9.90 5.88
N PHE A 162 8.35 9.47 4.70
CA PHE A 162 7.42 8.97 3.69
C PHE A 162 6.78 7.64 4.09
N LYS A 163 7.53 6.75 4.73
CA LYS A 163 7.04 5.48 5.25
C LYS A 163 5.90 5.67 6.24
N TYR A 164 6.07 6.54 7.23
CA TYR A 164 5.04 6.76 8.24
C TYR A 164 3.83 7.54 7.70
N LEU A 165 4.03 8.38 6.67
CA LEU A 165 2.91 8.95 5.90
C LEU A 165 2.10 7.85 5.20
N LEU A 166 2.76 6.88 4.57
CA LEU A 166 2.08 5.74 3.96
C LEU A 166 1.37 4.86 4.98
N TYR A 167 1.94 4.70 6.18
CA TYR A 167 1.30 3.97 7.27
C TYR A 167 0.04 4.68 7.77
N LEU A 168 0.07 6.01 7.84
CA LEU A 168 -1.11 6.82 8.16
C LEU A 168 -2.25 6.55 7.18
N TYR A 169 -1.98 6.70 5.88
CA TYR A 169 -3.01 6.51 4.85
C TYR A 169 -3.48 5.06 4.75
N LEU A 170 -2.58 4.09 4.81
CA LEU A 170 -2.98 2.69 4.78
C LEU A 170 -3.76 2.30 6.04
N GLY A 171 -3.36 2.83 7.20
CA GLY A 171 -4.07 2.62 8.46
C GLY A 171 -5.50 3.13 8.40
N ALA A 172 -5.72 4.34 7.87
CA ALA A 172 -7.05 4.88 7.63
C ALA A 172 -7.86 3.98 6.65
N THR A 173 -7.25 3.59 5.53
CA THR A 173 -7.91 2.70 4.56
C THR A 173 -8.29 1.34 5.16
N TYR A 174 -7.48 0.81 6.06
CA TYR A 174 -7.82 -0.43 6.76
C TYR A 174 -9.02 -0.24 7.70
N VAL A 175 -9.10 0.89 8.42
CA VAL A 175 -10.27 1.20 9.26
C VAL A 175 -11.53 1.31 8.39
N ASP A 176 -11.47 2.05 7.29
CA ASP A 176 -12.59 2.24 6.35
C ASP A 176 -13.05 0.92 5.71
N ALA A 177 -12.14 -0.05 5.59
CA ALA A 177 -12.41 -1.38 5.03
C ALA A 177 -12.71 -2.46 6.09
N ASP A 178 -13.09 -2.07 7.31
CA ASP A 178 -13.42 -2.94 8.45
C ASP A 178 -12.24 -3.78 9.01
N TYR A 179 -10.98 -3.48 8.62
CA TYR A 179 -9.77 -4.07 9.22
C TYR A 179 -9.25 -3.19 10.37
N VAL A 180 -10.13 -2.91 11.34
CA VAL A 180 -9.92 -1.87 12.37
C VAL A 180 -8.64 -2.10 13.17
N ARG A 181 -8.34 -3.34 13.59
CA ARG A 181 -7.15 -3.64 14.40
C ARG A 181 -5.85 -3.36 13.67
N GLU A 182 -5.73 -3.86 12.43
CA GLU A 182 -4.58 -3.66 11.56
C GLU A 182 -4.39 -2.16 11.23
N GLY A 183 -5.51 -1.46 11.03
CA GLY A 183 -5.53 -0.02 10.83
C GLY A 183 -4.97 0.74 12.03
N ILE A 184 -5.49 0.48 13.22
CA ILE A 184 -5.05 1.11 14.46
C ILE A 184 -3.54 0.85 14.73
N GLU A 185 -3.03 -0.34 14.44
CA GLU A 185 -1.60 -0.64 14.60
C GLU A 185 -0.72 0.26 13.72
N LEU A 186 -1.07 0.45 12.46
CA LEU A 186 -0.32 1.32 11.55
C LEU A 186 -0.44 2.80 11.93
N LEU A 187 -1.64 3.24 12.30
CA LEU A 187 -1.89 4.60 12.76
C LEU A 187 -1.08 4.93 14.01
N LYS A 188 -0.98 4.01 14.98
CA LYS A 188 -0.16 4.18 16.19
C LYS A 188 1.33 4.30 15.87
N LEU A 189 1.84 3.52 14.91
CA LEU A 189 3.22 3.65 14.47
C LEU A 189 3.49 5.03 13.86
N SER A 190 2.55 5.55 13.08
CA SER A 190 2.64 6.90 12.49
C SER A 190 2.56 7.98 13.56
N GLU A 191 1.60 7.88 14.47
CA GLU A 191 1.41 8.84 15.56
C GLU A 191 2.66 8.93 16.44
N GLN A 192 3.24 7.79 16.82
CA GLN A 192 4.45 7.75 17.61
C GLN A 192 5.64 8.39 16.88
N TYR A 193 5.82 8.08 15.59
CA TYR A 193 6.88 8.71 14.79
C TYR A 193 6.74 10.23 14.75
N TYR A 194 5.54 10.74 14.48
CA TYR A 194 5.30 12.18 14.42
C TYR A 194 5.50 12.86 15.79
N PHE A 195 5.09 12.22 16.88
CA PHE A 195 5.33 12.69 18.23
C PHE A 195 6.84 12.78 18.53
N GLU A 196 7.62 11.72 18.24
CA GLU A 196 9.07 11.68 18.47
C GLU A 196 9.83 12.72 17.64
N ASN A 197 9.33 13.07 16.46
CA ASN A 197 9.92 14.06 15.55
C ASN A 197 9.31 15.45 15.69
N GLN A 198 8.39 15.68 16.63
CA GLN A 198 7.72 16.96 16.89
C GLN A 198 6.97 17.50 15.66
N GLU A 199 6.45 16.60 14.81
CA GLU A 199 5.60 16.92 13.66
C GLU A 199 4.12 16.96 14.12
N PHE A 200 3.78 17.95 14.94
CA PHE A 200 2.52 18.00 15.69
C PHE A 200 1.26 18.03 14.81
N GLU A 201 1.29 18.69 13.62
CA GLU A 201 0.16 18.67 12.69
C GLU A 201 -0.18 17.24 12.23
N SER A 202 0.85 16.49 11.82
CA SER A 202 0.67 15.10 11.36
C SER A 202 0.34 14.16 12.52
N GLN A 203 0.88 14.45 13.72
CA GLN A 203 0.53 13.73 14.94
C GLN A 203 -0.94 13.91 15.28
N GLY A 204 -1.46 15.15 15.21
CA GLY A 204 -2.88 15.45 15.43
C GLY A 204 -3.78 14.67 14.47
N THR A 205 -3.42 14.63 13.17
CA THR A 205 -4.14 13.87 12.16
C THR A 205 -4.16 12.37 12.49
N ALA A 206 -3.02 11.80 12.87
CA ALA A 206 -2.96 10.38 13.23
C ALA A 206 -3.78 10.07 14.49
N ALA A 207 -3.68 10.92 15.51
CA ALA A 207 -4.44 10.80 16.75
C ALA A 207 -5.96 10.88 16.50
N LEU A 208 -6.39 11.78 15.60
CA LEU A 208 -7.78 11.90 15.18
C LEU A 208 -8.31 10.59 14.58
N MET A 209 -7.58 10.03 13.62
CA MET A 209 -7.98 8.78 12.95
C MET A 209 -8.05 7.61 13.94
N ILE A 210 -7.10 7.51 14.87
CA ILE A 210 -7.13 6.49 15.92
C ILE A 210 -8.32 6.70 16.85
N GLY A 211 -8.58 7.95 17.24
CA GLY A 211 -9.71 8.30 18.09
C GLY A 211 -11.03 7.86 17.49
N PHE A 212 -11.27 8.17 16.21
CA PHE A 212 -12.47 7.71 15.50
C PHE A 212 -12.58 6.19 15.41
N ALA A 213 -11.48 5.50 15.06
CA ALA A 213 -11.46 4.05 15.01
C ALA A 213 -11.84 3.41 16.36
N TYR A 214 -11.39 3.96 17.48
CA TYR A 214 -11.81 3.51 18.80
C TYR A 214 -13.23 3.92 19.16
N MET A 215 -13.72 5.03 18.64
CA MET A 215 -15.11 5.46 18.85
C MET A 215 -16.10 4.49 18.18
N ASP A 216 -15.79 4.03 16.96
CA ASP A 216 -16.59 3.04 16.25
C ASP A 216 -16.59 1.68 16.96
N GLU A 217 -15.45 1.27 17.55
CA GLU A 217 -15.35 0.08 18.41
C GLU A 217 -15.98 0.28 19.81
N LYS A 218 -16.47 1.49 20.15
CA LYS A 218 -17.01 1.87 21.46
C LYS A 218 -16.01 1.79 22.61
N GLU A 219 -14.73 1.86 22.30
CA GLU A 219 -13.62 1.89 23.25
C GLU A 219 -13.36 3.34 23.71
N TYR A 220 -14.34 3.93 24.40
CA TYR A 220 -14.38 5.37 24.68
C TYR A 220 -13.19 5.90 25.48
N ASP A 221 -12.61 5.11 26.37
CA ASP A 221 -11.44 5.54 27.15
C ASP A 221 -10.18 5.65 26.24
N SER A 222 -10.04 4.72 25.29
CA SER A 222 -8.98 4.78 24.27
C SER A 222 -9.21 5.93 23.30
N CYS A 223 -10.46 6.15 22.89
CA CYS A 223 -10.86 7.26 22.04
C CYS A 223 -10.50 8.63 22.69
N GLN A 224 -10.91 8.84 23.94
CA GLN A 224 -10.58 10.05 24.73
C GLN A 224 -9.07 10.27 24.78
N PHE A 225 -8.31 9.23 25.11
CA PHE A 225 -6.85 9.33 25.20
C PHE A 225 -6.21 9.86 23.90
N TYR A 226 -6.69 9.40 22.73
CA TYR A 226 -6.13 9.88 21.47
C TYR A 226 -6.62 11.26 21.06
N PHE A 227 -7.88 11.62 21.37
CA PHE A 227 -8.35 12.99 21.15
C PHE A 227 -7.61 13.99 22.05
N ASP A 228 -7.30 13.64 23.30
CA ASP A 228 -6.47 14.48 24.18
C ASP A 228 -5.04 14.65 23.63
N ARG A 229 -4.46 13.60 23.05
CA ARG A 229 -3.15 13.69 22.39
C ARG A 229 -3.20 14.58 21.15
N GLY A 230 -4.27 14.52 20.38
CA GLY A 230 -4.49 15.40 19.24
C GLY A 230 -4.67 16.84 19.65
N LEU A 231 -5.44 17.10 20.71
CA LEU A 231 -5.59 18.44 21.29
C LEU A 231 -4.24 19.01 21.73
N HIS A 232 -3.46 18.21 22.47
CA HIS A 232 -2.11 18.64 22.90
C HIS A 232 -1.18 18.93 21.70
N ALA A 233 -1.29 18.16 20.63
CA ALA A 233 -0.53 18.41 19.40
C ALA A 233 -0.93 19.75 18.76
N ALA A 234 -2.23 20.04 18.65
CA ALA A 234 -2.74 21.32 18.15
C ALA A 234 -2.32 22.51 19.02
N GLU A 235 -2.37 22.37 20.36
CA GLU A 235 -1.88 23.37 21.32
C GLU A 235 -0.39 23.67 21.12
N SER A 236 0.43 22.64 20.88
CA SER A 236 1.88 22.76 20.71
C SER A 236 2.28 23.65 19.52
N VAL A 237 1.43 23.76 18.52
CA VAL A 237 1.63 24.61 17.33
C VAL A 237 0.71 25.83 17.28
N ASN A 238 -0.10 26.06 18.34
CA ASN A 238 -1.12 27.10 18.42
C ASN A 238 -2.13 27.03 17.25
N ASP A 239 -2.51 25.84 16.83
CA ASP A 239 -3.51 25.62 15.79
C ASP A 239 -4.91 25.72 16.38
N THR A 240 -5.42 26.94 16.47
CA THR A 240 -6.71 27.26 17.08
C THR A 240 -7.88 26.50 16.41
N ILE A 241 -7.79 26.27 15.11
CA ILE A 241 -8.86 25.56 14.39
C ILE A 241 -8.88 24.09 14.81
N ASN A 242 -7.75 23.41 14.78
CA ASN A 242 -7.69 22.00 15.19
C ASN A 242 -7.94 21.84 16.70
N MET A 243 -7.52 22.80 17.55
CA MET A 243 -7.92 22.80 18.97
C MET A 243 -9.44 22.78 19.12
N ALA A 244 -10.16 23.63 18.37
CA ALA A 244 -11.62 23.67 18.43
C ALA A 244 -12.24 22.34 17.95
N TYR A 245 -11.75 21.76 16.88
CA TYR A 245 -12.21 20.46 16.39
C TYR A 245 -11.97 19.34 17.43
N PHE A 246 -10.82 19.30 18.09
CA PHE A 246 -10.58 18.30 19.13
C PHE A 246 -11.50 18.48 20.35
N HIS A 247 -11.78 19.70 20.78
CA HIS A 247 -12.80 19.95 21.80
C HIS A 247 -14.17 19.40 21.38
N HIS A 248 -14.55 19.63 20.13
CA HIS A 248 -15.78 19.09 19.58
C HIS A 248 -15.79 17.55 19.55
N TYR A 249 -14.72 16.90 19.09
CA TYR A 249 -14.63 15.43 19.04
C TYR A 249 -14.66 14.79 20.43
N ILE A 250 -14.07 15.45 21.43
CA ILE A 250 -14.17 15.08 22.85
C ILE A 250 -15.64 15.18 23.32
N ALA A 251 -16.34 16.25 22.95
CA ALA A 251 -17.75 16.41 23.25
C ALA A 251 -18.58 15.28 22.59
N MET A 252 -18.38 15.06 21.30
CA MET A 252 -19.09 14.04 20.52
C MET A 252 -18.87 12.63 21.09
N GLN A 253 -17.63 12.26 21.39
CA GLN A 253 -17.28 10.98 22.03
C GLN A 253 -17.99 10.83 23.37
N THR A 254 -18.04 11.89 24.18
CA THR A 254 -18.71 11.90 25.48
C THR A 254 -20.21 11.68 25.30
N LEU A 255 -20.86 12.32 24.33
CA LEU A 255 -22.27 12.09 24.00
C LEU A 255 -22.54 10.65 23.56
N CYS A 256 -21.73 10.10 22.62
CA CYS A 256 -21.84 8.71 22.19
C CYS A 256 -21.71 7.70 23.36
N ARG A 257 -20.87 8.03 24.35
CA ARG A 257 -20.75 7.23 25.58
C ARG A 257 -22.00 7.32 26.42
N THR A 258 -22.60 8.52 26.55
CA THR A 258 -23.81 8.75 27.35
C THR A 258 -25.05 8.12 26.76
N ASP A 259 -25.13 7.90 25.44
CA ASP A 259 -26.23 7.19 24.77
C ASP A 259 -26.40 5.74 25.27
N GLN A 260 -25.32 5.15 25.80
CA GLN A 260 -25.32 3.79 26.35
C GLN A 260 -25.56 3.73 27.85
N MET A 261 -25.69 4.89 28.52
CA MET A 261 -25.89 5.00 29.97
C MET A 261 -27.37 5.12 30.32
N GLU A 262 -27.74 4.57 31.46
CA GLU A 262 -29.05 4.85 32.06
C GLU A 262 -29.12 6.30 32.55
N ASP A 263 -30.35 6.87 32.55
CA ASP A 263 -30.56 8.21 33.05
C ASP A 263 -30.13 8.33 34.52
N GLY A 264 -29.34 9.34 34.83
CA GLY A 264 -28.80 9.55 36.18
C GLY A 264 -27.93 10.81 36.28
N GLU A 265 -27.47 11.08 37.49
CA GLU A 265 -26.61 12.27 37.75
C GLU A 265 -25.29 12.20 36.99
N GLU A 266 -24.69 11.01 36.88
CA GLU A 266 -23.44 10.81 36.16
C GLU A 266 -23.58 11.11 34.67
N LYS A 267 -24.63 10.56 34.01
CA LYS A 267 -24.95 10.87 32.62
C LYS A 267 -25.14 12.37 32.42
N THR A 268 -25.94 13.00 33.26
CA THR A 268 -26.19 14.44 33.20
C THR A 268 -24.90 15.25 33.33
N LEU A 269 -23.98 14.85 34.23
CA LEU A 269 -22.69 15.52 34.40
C LEU A 269 -21.84 15.41 33.13
N LEU A 270 -21.74 14.23 32.54
CA LEU A 270 -20.99 14.02 31.31
C LEU A 270 -21.55 14.84 30.14
N ILE A 271 -22.88 14.88 29.96
CA ILE A 271 -23.48 15.73 28.91
C ILE A 271 -23.18 17.21 29.14
N ARG A 272 -23.18 17.69 30.39
CA ARG A 272 -22.78 19.08 30.70
C ARG A 272 -21.28 19.33 30.40
N GLN A 273 -20.41 18.35 30.59
CA GLN A 273 -19.03 18.44 30.17
C GLN A 273 -18.93 18.55 28.64
N ALA A 274 -19.64 17.71 27.86
CA ALA A 274 -19.70 17.81 26.43
C ALA A 274 -20.16 19.21 25.95
N VAL A 275 -21.19 19.78 26.59
CA VAL A 275 -21.66 21.15 26.31
C VAL A 275 -20.52 22.17 26.56
N ALA A 276 -19.74 21.98 27.61
CA ALA A 276 -18.62 22.89 27.92
C ALA A 276 -17.52 22.81 26.88
N GLU A 277 -17.20 21.60 26.41
CA GLU A 277 -16.22 21.36 25.34
C GLU A 277 -16.65 22.03 24.03
N ASP A 278 -17.88 21.80 23.56
CA ASP A 278 -18.40 22.41 22.33
C ASP A 278 -18.48 23.93 22.42
N LYS A 279 -18.82 24.49 23.58
CA LYS A 279 -18.78 25.94 23.80
C LYS A 279 -17.36 26.48 23.75
N THR A 280 -16.38 25.76 24.29
CA THR A 280 -14.97 26.12 24.19
C THR A 280 -14.54 26.14 22.71
N ALA A 281 -14.93 25.14 21.94
CA ALA A 281 -14.69 25.07 20.50
C ALA A 281 -15.25 26.30 19.76
N LEU A 282 -16.50 26.68 20.03
CA LEU A 282 -17.12 27.86 19.42
C LEU A 282 -16.42 29.17 19.80
N ILE A 283 -15.97 29.32 21.03
CA ILE A 283 -15.18 30.50 21.47
C ILE A 283 -13.88 30.59 20.68
N LEU A 284 -13.17 29.49 20.51
CA LEU A 284 -11.94 29.43 19.71
C LEU A 284 -12.17 29.81 18.26
N LEU A 285 -13.36 29.49 17.71
CA LEU A 285 -13.70 29.75 16.31
C LEU A 285 -14.33 31.12 16.04
N GLU A 286 -14.60 31.94 17.06
CA GLU A 286 -15.12 33.32 16.89
C GLU A 286 -14.26 34.18 15.94
N ALA A 287 -12.96 33.94 15.92
CA ALA A 287 -12.02 34.63 15.04
C ALA A 287 -12.09 34.16 13.55
N PHE A 288 -12.84 33.10 13.27
CA PHE A 288 -12.88 32.45 11.95
C PHE A 288 -14.32 32.41 11.35
N PRO A 289 -14.97 33.54 11.08
CA PRO A 289 -16.40 33.61 10.72
C PRO A 289 -16.77 32.96 9.38
N ARG A 290 -15.78 32.50 8.61
CA ARG A 290 -16.00 31.80 7.33
C ARG A 290 -16.08 30.28 7.47
N LEU A 291 -15.77 29.74 8.65
CA LEU A 291 -15.90 28.31 8.90
C LEU A 291 -17.36 27.93 9.04
N ARG A 292 -17.70 26.75 8.57
CA ARG A 292 -19.03 26.16 8.78
C ARG A 292 -19.07 25.53 10.15
N LEU A 293 -19.98 25.98 10.99
CA LEU A 293 -20.10 25.57 12.40
C LEU A 293 -21.28 24.60 12.64
N ASN A 294 -21.82 24.01 11.56
CA ASN A 294 -22.99 23.13 11.66
C ASN A 294 -22.82 21.99 12.62
N GLU A 295 -21.66 21.32 12.60
CA GLU A 295 -21.38 20.16 13.46
C GLU A 295 -21.35 20.54 14.94
N PHE A 296 -20.77 21.69 15.29
CA PHE A 296 -20.72 22.18 16.66
C PHE A 296 -22.12 22.52 17.19
N PHE A 297 -22.94 23.16 16.37
CA PHE A 297 -24.34 23.46 16.74
C PHE A 297 -25.21 22.21 16.80
N ASP A 298 -25.00 21.22 15.93
CA ASP A 298 -25.67 19.92 15.99
C ASP A 298 -25.33 19.17 17.29
N GLY A 299 -24.03 19.11 17.67
CA GLY A 299 -23.57 18.54 18.93
C GLY A 299 -24.22 19.21 20.14
N LEU A 300 -24.29 20.55 20.16
CA LEU A 300 -24.95 21.30 21.21
C LEU A 300 -26.47 21.05 21.22
N ALA A 301 -27.14 20.99 20.06
CA ALA A 301 -28.56 20.67 19.98
C ALA A 301 -28.84 19.27 20.54
N HIS A 302 -27.99 18.28 20.19
CA HIS A 302 -28.06 16.92 20.75
C HIS A 302 -27.92 16.95 22.29
N ALA A 303 -26.85 17.54 22.80
CA ALA A 303 -26.56 17.60 24.22
C ALA A 303 -27.67 18.27 25.03
N TYR A 304 -28.20 19.38 24.53
CA TYR A 304 -29.32 20.06 25.20
C TYR A 304 -30.65 19.32 25.11
N PHE A 305 -30.87 18.57 24.02
CA PHE A 305 -32.02 17.67 23.93
C PHE A 305 -31.97 16.61 25.04
N ASP A 306 -30.84 15.96 25.23
CA ASP A 306 -30.65 14.95 26.26
C ASP A 306 -30.71 15.48 27.68
N LEU A 307 -30.30 16.73 27.89
CA LEU A 307 -30.48 17.46 29.14
C LEU A 307 -31.95 17.87 29.38
N ARG A 308 -32.85 17.67 28.39
CA ARG A 308 -34.24 18.15 28.39
C ARG A 308 -34.36 19.68 28.47
N GLU A 309 -33.30 20.39 28.09
CA GLU A 309 -33.25 21.86 27.99
C GLU A 309 -33.71 22.29 26.58
N TYR A 310 -35.00 22.05 26.29
CA TYR A 310 -35.56 22.13 24.93
C TYR A 310 -35.43 23.50 24.28
N ASP A 311 -35.54 24.59 25.05
CA ASP A 311 -35.32 25.95 24.51
C ASP A 311 -33.92 26.14 23.93
N SER A 312 -32.91 25.64 24.64
CA SER A 312 -31.53 25.67 24.18
C SER A 312 -31.32 24.75 22.96
N CYS A 313 -31.92 23.56 22.98
CA CYS A 313 -31.91 22.65 21.84
C CYS A 313 -32.49 23.32 20.58
N ILE A 314 -33.67 23.95 20.71
CA ILE A 314 -34.34 24.69 19.62
C ILE A 314 -33.44 25.83 19.10
N TYR A 315 -32.80 26.55 20.01
CA TYR A 315 -31.88 27.63 19.62
C TYR A 315 -30.76 27.12 18.72
N TYR A 316 -30.01 26.09 19.15
CA TYR A 316 -28.87 25.55 18.39
C TYR A 316 -29.33 24.82 17.12
N ALA A 317 -30.42 24.05 17.14
CA ALA A 317 -30.96 23.40 15.95
C ALA A 317 -31.36 24.41 14.84
N ASN A 318 -31.89 25.57 15.21
CA ASN A 318 -32.15 26.63 14.25
C ASN A 318 -30.86 27.21 13.65
N HIS A 319 -29.78 27.36 14.42
CA HIS A 319 -28.49 27.79 13.89
C HIS A 319 -27.92 26.79 12.90
N VAL A 320 -28.10 25.48 13.08
CA VAL A 320 -27.77 24.48 12.08
C VAL A 320 -28.48 24.77 10.75
N LEU A 321 -29.79 25.07 10.80
CA LEU A 321 -30.59 25.36 9.60
C LEU A 321 -30.19 26.68 8.92
N GLU A 322 -29.80 27.70 9.70
CA GLU A 322 -29.32 28.98 9.16
C GLU A 322 -28.04 28.88 8.34
N LEU A 323 -27.14 27.97 8.71
CA LEU A 323 -25.84 27.82 8.06
C LEU A 323 -25.91 27.03 6.78
N SER A 324 -26.97 26.29 6.52
CA SER A 324 -27.24 25.38 5.39
C SER A 324 -26.02 24.76 4.67
N GLY A 325 -26.13 23.55 4.19
CA GLY A 325 -25.09 22.96 3.34
C GLY A 325 -24.73 21.49 3.59
N SER A 326 -25.33 20.85 4.59
CA SER A 326 -25.27 19.39 4.73
C SER A 326 -26.68 18.88 5.02
N ARG A 327 -27.16 18.02 4.15
CA ARG A 327 -28.49 17.41 4.29
C ARG A 327 -28.62 16.58 5.57
N VAL A 328 -27.54 15.99 6.04
CA VAL A 328 -27.50 15.22 7.30
C VAL A 328 -27.74 16.15 8.49
N TRP A 329 -27.04 17.27 8.57
CA TRP A 329 -27.19 18.24 9.64
C TRP A 329 -28.60 18.85 9.65
N GLU A 330 -29.13 19.19 8.48
CA GLU A 330 -30.53 19.71 8.38
C GLU A 330 -31.53 18.67 8.86
N MET A 331 -31.38 17.40 8.51
CA MET A 331 -32.25 16.31 8.94
C MET A 331 -32.21 16.15 10.47
N ASN A 332 -31.00 16.17 11.07
CA ASN A 332 -30.84 16.11 12.53
C ASN A 332 -31.52 17.30 13.20
N ALA A 333 -31.32 18.50 12.70
CA ALA A 333 -31.92 19.71 13.24
C ALA A 333 -33.45 19.63 13.21
N TYR A 334 -34.05 19.19 12.11
CA TYR A 334 -35.52 19.00 12.05
C TYR A 334 -36.00 17.94 13.05
N ASN A 335 -35.27 16.87 13.27
CA ASN A 335 -35.60 15.86 14.28
C ASN A 335 -35.56 16.44 15.71
N TYR A 336 -34.49 17.22 16.05
CA TYR A 336 -34.41 17.87 17.36
C TYR A 336 -35.52 18.91 17.57
N LEU A 337 -35.81 19.71 16.55
CA LEU A 337 -36.92 20.69 16.61
C LEU A 337 -38.25 19.99 16.81
N TYR A 338 -38.57 18.97 16.01
CA TYR A 338 -39.78 18.19 16.14
C TYR A 338 -39.95 17.66 17.57
N LYS A 339 -38.94 16.92 18.07
CA LYS A 339 -39.01 16.28 19.39
C LYS A 339 -39.04 17.31 20.53
N SER A 340 -38.35 18.42 20.41
CA SER A 340 -38.33 19.48 21.41
C SER A 340 -39.68 20.18 21.50
N TYR A 341 -40.34 20.54 20.38
CA TYR A 341 -41.65 21.14 20.36
C TYR A 341 -42.75 20.15 20.83
N GLU A 342 -42.59 18.86 20.51
CA GLU A 342 -43.47 17.81 21.04
C GLU A 342 -43.38 17.76 22.57
N ALA A 343 -42.16 17.75 23.13
CA ALA A 343 -41.96 17.74 24.58
C ALA A 343 -42.47 19.00 25.29
N LEU A 344 -42.42 20.15 24.63
CA LEU A 344 -42.96 21.42 25.11
C LEU A 344 -44.49 21.52 24.94
N GLY A 345 -45.12 20.57 24.23
CA GLY A 345 -46.57 20.55 23.98
C GLY A 345 -47.04 21.45 22.83
N ASP A 346 -46.13 22.04 22.06
CA ASP A 346 -46.47 22.80 20.85
C ASP A 346 -46.66 21.85 19.65
N THR A 347 -47.85 21.24 19.60
CA THR A 347 -48.22 20.28 18.56
C THR A 347 -48.16 20.88 17.15
N GLY A 348 -48.41 22.18 16.99
CA GLY A 348 -48.37 22.85 15.68
C GLY A 348 -46.97 22.87 15.08
N GLN A 349 -46.01 23.35 15.86
CA GLN A 349 -44.60 23.37 15.45
C GLN A 349 -44.04 21.94 15.31
N ALA A 350 -44.38 21.04 16.26
CA ALA A 350 -43.93 19.65 16.19
C ALA A 350 -44.36 18.99 14.88
N LEU A 351 -45.61 19.10 14.47
CA LEU A 351 -46.07 18.54 13.18
C LEU A 351 -45.41 19.18 11.96
N ALA A 352 -45.17 20.49 12.00
CA ALA A 352 -44.49 21.18 10.90
C ALA A 352 -43.05 20.68 10.69
N TYR A 353 -42.31 20.49 11.79
CA TYR A 353 -40.92 19.97 11.70
C TYR A 353 -40.88 18.47 11.46
N LEU A 354 -41.82 17.69 11.97
CA LEU A 354 -41.96 16.26 11.67
C LEU A 354 -42.15 16.03 10.16
N ALA A 355 -43.00 16.84 9.50
CA ALA A 355 -43.22 16.75 8.06
C ALA A 355 -41.90 16.97 7.27
N LYS A 356 -41.13 17.98 7.64
CA LYS A 356 -39.81 18.24 7.01
C LYS A 356 -38.80 17.11 7.26
N TYR A 357 -38.74 16.62 8.49
CA TYR A 357 -37.86 15.49 8.84
C TYR A 357 -38.20 14.24 8.04
N THR A 358 -39.51 13.87 7.96
CA THR A 358 -39.92 12.67 7.21
C THR A 358 -39.74 12.79 5.71
N GLU A 359 -39.92 14.00 5.13
CA GLU A 359 -39.60 14.28 3.74
C GLU A 359 -38.11 14.02 3.46
N MET A 360 -37.22 14.60 4.27
CA MET A 360 -35.77 14.43 4.11
C MET A 360 -35.30 12.99 4.36
N GLN A 361 -35.90 12.29 5.33
CA GLN A 361 -35.61 10.89 5.62
C GLN A 361 -36.02 9.98 4.46
N GLY A 362 -37.16 10.23 3.84
CA GLY A 362 -37.62 9.47 2.67
C GLY A 362 -36.69 9.61 1.48
N ASP A 363 -36.20 10.81 1.22
CA ASP A 363 -35.22 11.09 0.18
C ASP A 363 -33.86 10.48 0.49
N TYR A 364 -33.42 10.53 1.76
CA TYR A 364 -32.14 9.93 2.19
C TYR A 364 -32.17 8.40 2.02
N ALA A 365 -33.20 7.75 2.51
CA ALA A 365 -33.40 6.30 2.39
C ALA A 365 -33.52 5.85 0.92
N SER A 366 -34.12 6.68 0.05
CA SER A 366 -34.18 6.42 -1.39
C SER A 366 -32.80 6.47 -2.04
N ASN A 367 -32.02 7.49 -1.69
CA ASN A 367 -30.65 7.64 -2.22
C ASN A 367 -29.72 6.54 -1.69
N GLU A 368 -29.83 6.19 -0.40
CA GLU A 368 -29.04 5.09 0.19
C GLU A 368 -29.38 3.74 -0.46
N LYS A 369 -30.66 3.51 -0.76
CA LYS A 369 -31.10 2.31 -1.46
C LYS A 369 -30.54 2.26 -2.90
N GLU A 370 -30.58 3.37 -3.62
CA GLU A 370 -30.03 3.49 -4.97
C GLU A 370 -28.51 3.26 -4.96
N ILE A 371 -27.79 3.86 -4.01
CA ILE A 371 -26.34 3.63 -3.81
C ILE A 371 -26.06 2.16 -3.48
N THR A 372 -26.88 1.55 -2.63
CA THR A 372 -26.75 0.13 -2.26
C THR A 372 -27.01 -0.79 -3.46
N GLU A 373 -28.01 -0.48 -4.28
CA GLU A 373 -28.28 -1.23 -5.52
C GLU A 373 -27.12 -1.12 -6.53
N ILE A 374 -26.58 0.08 -6.70
CA ILE A 374 -25.40 0.34 -7.55
C ILE A 374 -24.18 -0.42 -7.01
N LYS A 375 -23.93 -0.39 -5.70
CA LYS A 375 -22.85 -1.12 -5.05
C LYS A 375 -22.97 -2.62 -5.27
N ASN A 376 -24.17 -3.18 -5.06
CA ASN A 376 -24.43 -4.60 -5.25
C ASN A 376 -24.26 -5.05 -6.72
N ASP A 377 -24.66 -4.23 -7.69
CA ASP A 377 -24.48 -4.53 -9.10
C ASP A 377 -22.99 -4.47 -9.49
N TYR A 378 -22.24 -3.56 -8.89
CA TYR A 378 -20.80 -3.44 -9.10
C TYR A 378 -20.02 -4.58 -8.46
N ASP A 379 -20.39 -5.01 -7.24
CA ASP A 379 -19.79 -6.17 -6.58
C ASP A 379 -20.00 -7.45 -7.40
N LYS A 380 -21.19 -7.62 -7.99
CA LYS A 380 -21.44 -8.71 -8.96
C LYS A 380 -20.55 -8.60 -10.20
N GLN A 381 -20.35 -7.39 -10.72
CA GLN A 381 -19.49 -7.18 -11.88
C GLN A 381 -18.03 -7.50 -11.56
N ILE A 382 -17.57 -7.14 -10.36
CA ILE A 382 -16.25 -7.51 -9.87
C ILE A 382 -16.11 -9.03 -9.73
N GLU A 383 -17.12 -9.69 -9.16
CA GLU A 383 -17.13 -11.15 -9.03
C GLU A 383 -17.08 -11.84 -10.41
N ILE A 384 -17.86 -11.35 -11.37
CA ILE A 384 -17.85 -11.83 -12.76
C ILE A 384 -16.47 -11.62 -13.38
N ASN A 385 -15.88 -10.44 -13.25
CA ASN A 385 -14.54 -10.13 -13.77
C ASN A 385 -13.45 -11.00 -13.10
N GLN A 386 -13.55 -11.24 -11.80
CA GLN A 386 -12.64 -12.14 -11.09
C GLN A 386 -12.79 -13.60 -11.55
N LEU A 387 -14.02 -14.03 -11.79
CA LEU A 387 -14.31 -15.36 -12.36
C LEU A 387 -13.75 -15.47 -13.78
N GLU A 388 -13.93 -14.46 -14.62
CA GLU A 388 -13.34 -14.43 -15.96
C GLU A 388 -11.81 -14.45 -15.94
N LEU A 389 -11.18 -13.68 -15.03
CA LEU A 389 -9.72 -13.69 -14.83
C LEU A 389 -9.24 -15.07 -14.36
N LYS A 390 -9.95 -15.70 -13.43
CA LYS A 390 -9.66 -17.08 -12.99
C LYS A 390 -9.83 -18.08 -14.14
N HIS A 391 -10.88 -17.92 -14.95
CA HIS A 391 -11.08 -18.75 -16.14
C HIS A 391 -9.99 -18.53 -17.19
N ARG A 392 -9.64 -17.28 -17.53
CA ARG A 392 -8.52 -16.97 -18.43
C ARG A 392 -7.20 -17.54 -17.93
N ALA A 393 -6.91 -17.39 -16.63
CA ALA A 393 -5.71 -17.97 -16.00
C ALA A 393 -5.72 -19.51 -16.06
N LYS A 394 -6.89 -20.15 -15.88
CA LYS A 394 -7.06 -21.61 -16.01
C LYS A 394 -6.84 -22.07 -17.44
N TYR A 395 -7.42 -21.37 -18.42
CA TYR A 395 -7.21 -21.68 -19.84
C TYR A 395 -5.77 -21.42 -20.29
N SER A 396 -5.15 -20.32 -19.84
CA SER A 396 -3.75 -20.05 -20.18
C SER A 396 -2.82 -21.14 -19.62
N ARG A 397 -3.08 -21.63 -18.41
CA ARG A 397 -2.37 -22.78 -17.83
C ARG A 397 -2.62 -24.05 -18.63
N LEU A 398 -3.86 -24.30 -19.06
CA LEU A 398 -4.19 -25.44 -19.90
C LEU A 398 -3.46 -25.38 -21.25
N TYR A 399 -3.44 -24.23 -21.91
CA TYR A 399 -2.68 -24.04 -23.16
C TYR A 399 -1.18 -24.23 -22.95
N LEU A 400 -0.65 -23.77 -21.83
CA LEU A 400 0.75 -23.97 -21.47
C LEU A 400 1.06 -25.48 -21.27
N TRP A 401 0.16 -26.22 -20.61
CA TRP A 401 0.29 -27.67 -20.47
C TRP A 401 0.20 -28.41 -21.81
N ILE A 402 -0.71 -28.00 -22.69
CA ILE A 402 -0.83 -28.57 -24.03
C ILE A 402 0.43 -28.29 -24.86
N ALA A 403 0.94 -27.07 -24.81
CA ALA A 403 2.19 -26.70 -25.50
C ALA A 403 3.38 -27.52 -24.99
N LEU A 404 3.48 -27.71 -23.65
CA LEU A 404 4.52 -28.53 -23.05
C LEU A 404 4.41 -30.02 -23.41
N LEU A 405 3.18 -30.53 -23.50
CA LEU A 405 2.92 -31.90 -23.98
C LEU A 405 3.32 -32.07 -25.45
N VAL A 406 3.00 -31.09 -26.30
CA VAL A 406 3.40 -31.12 -27.72
C VAL A 406 4.92 -31.05 -27.87
N ILE A 407 5.60 -30.18 -27.09
CA ILE A 407 7.06 -30.11 -27.06
C ILE A 407 7.66 -31.44 -26.57
N GLY A 408 7.10 -32.01 -25.50
CA GLY A 408 7.53 -33.32 -25.01
C GLY A 408 7.39 -34.42 -26.04
N LEU A 409 6.25 -34.46 -26.76
CA LEU A 409 5.98 -35.43 -27.82
C LEU A 409 6.94 -35.26 -29.01
N THR A 410 7.22 -33.99 -29.40
CA THR A 410 8.18 -33.71 -30.50
C THR A 410 9.61 -34.10 -30.09
N VAL A 411 10.00 -33.89 -28.84
CA VAL A 411 11.30 -34.33 -28.30
C VAL A 411 11.40 -35.86 -28.31
N VAL A 412 10.33 -36.54 -27.85
CA VAL A 412 10.28 -38.01 -27.87
C VAL A 412 10.32 -38.56 -29.31
N VAL A 413 9.57 -37.97 -30.24
CA VAL A 413 9.60 -38.35 -31.66
C VAL A 413 11.01 -38.08 -32.24
N PHE A 414 11.58 -36.93 -31.96
CA PHE A 414 12.95 -36.61 -32.42
C PHE A 414 13.99 -37.57 -31.84
N MET A 415 13.88 -37.88 -30.53
CA MET A 415 14.77 -38.86 -29.89
C MET A 415 14.60 -40.27 -30.47
N THR A 416 13.35 -40.71 -30.73
CA THR A 416 13.10 -42.02 -31.33
C THR A 416 13.58 -42.10 -32.79
N LEU A 417 13.42 -41.04 -33.57
CA LEU A 417 13.97 -40.97 -34.94
C LEU A 417 15.51 -40.92 -34.90
N ARG A 418 16.09 -40.15 -33.99
CA ARG A 418 17.55 -40.10 -33.81
C ARG A 418 18.12 -41.42 -33.29
N TYR A 419 17.36 -42.08 -32.37
CA TYR A 419 17.72 -43.41 -31.89
C TYR A 419 17.67 -44.45 -33.03
N ARG A 420 16.61 -44.45 -33.86
CA ARG A 420 16.52 -45.33 -35.02
C ARG A 420 17.61 -45.06 -36.05
N LYS A 421 17.94 -43.78 -36.28
CA LYS A 421 19.03 -43.39 -37.19
C LYS A 421 20.40 -43.81 -36.62
N ASN A 422 20.64 -43.59 -35.33
CA ASN A 422 21.88 -43.99 -34.66
C ASN A 422 22.02 -45.51 -34.59
N LYS A 423 20.91 -46.23 -34.32
CA LYS A 423 20.90 -47.69 -34.33
C LYS A 423 21.25 -48.26 -35.71
N ARG A 424 20.72 -47.67 -36.80
CA ARG A 424 21.13 -47.99 -38.16
C ARG A 424 22.60 -47.70 -38.42
N ILE A 425 23.12 -46.63 -37.89
CA ILE A 425 24.54 -46.25 -38.00
C ILE A 425 25.41 -47.17 -37.11
N GLU A 426 24.91 -47.56 -35.94
CA GLU A 426 25.60 -48.53 -35.07
C GLU A 426 25.61 -49.90 -35.67
N ASP A 427 24.50 -50.40 -36.25
CA ASP A 427 24.46 -51.70 -36.93
C ASP A 427 25.45 -51.74 -38.09
N LEU A 428 25.75 -50.62 -38.74
CA LEU A 428 26.76 -50.50 -39.80
C LEU A 428 28.20 -50.32 -39.24
N LYS A 429 28.36 -49.75 -38.03
CA LYS A 429 29.69 -49.54 -37.40
C LYS A 429 30.06 -50.65 -36.40
N LEU A 430 29.07 -51.45 -35.96
CA LEU A 430 29.30 -52.52 -34.97
C LEU A 430 30.16 -53.69 -35.56
N GLN A 431 30.29 -53.77 -36.86
CA GLN A 431 31.20 -54.73 -37.48
C GLN A 431 32.70 -54.31 -37.45
N GLU A 432 32.99 -53.05 -37.26
CA GLU A 432 34.38 -52.56 -37.34
C GLU A 432 34.99 -52.01 -36.03
N ALA A 433 34.19 -51.76 -34.95
CA ALA A 433 34.73 -50.95 -33.83
C ALA A 433 34.51 -51.50 -32.41
N HIS A 434 34.37 -52.81 -32.20
CA HIS A 434 33.95 -53.40 -30.92
C HIS A 434 34.92 -53.30 -29.72
N GLN A 435 36.08 -52.85 -29.86
CA GLN A 435 37.04 -52.82 -28.72
C GLN A 435 37.52 -51.44 -28.22
N GLN A 436 37.47 -50.41 -29.01
CA GLN A 436 38.01 -49.10 -28.58
C GLN A 436 36.95 -48.10 -28.09
N GLN A 437 35.68 -48.25 -28.44
CA GLN A 437 34.63 -47.27 -28.14
C GLN A 437 34.01 -47.37 -26.74
N ARG A 438 34.10 -48.51 -26.06
CA ARG A 438 33.44 -48.71 -24.77
C ARG A 438 33.96 -47.77 -23.66
N LYS A 439 35.23 -47.41 -23.67
CA LYS A 439 35.81 -46.49 -22.65
C LYS A 439 35.50 -45.03 -22.93
N ALA A 440 35.55 -44.62 -24.21
CA ALA A 440 35.24 -43.22 -24.60
C ALA A 440 33.75 -42.89 -24.45
N PHE A 441 32.84 -43.85 -24.75
CA PHE A 441 31.42 -43.66 -24.62
C PHE A 441 30.97 -43.43 -23.17
N ASN A 442 31.51 -44.21 -22.22
CA ASN A 442 31.17 -44.04 -20.80
C ASN A 442 31.64 -42.70 -20.23
N GLN A 443 32.77 -42.18 -20.72
CA GLN A 443 33.27 -40.88 -20.30
C GLN A 443 32.43 -39.75 -20.87
N GLN A 444 32.06 -39.79 -22.14
CA GLN A 444 31.21 -38.79 -22.79
C GLN A 444 29.77 -38.75 -22.22
N LEU A 445 29.25 -39.92 -21.84
CA LEU A 445 27.96 -40.02 -21.20
C LEU A 445 27.93 -39.36 -19.82
N SER A 446 29.01 -39.59 -19.03
CA SER A 446 29.19 -38.97 -17.72
C SER A 446 29.28 -37.44 -17.81
N GLU A 447 30.06 -36.94 -18.79
CA GLU A 447 30.21 -35.50 -19.02
C GLU A 447 28.91 -34.84 -19.51
N ALA A 448 28.16 -35.54 -20.42
CA ALA A 448 26.88 -35.03 -20.91
C ALA A 448 25.79 -35.02 -19.85
N GLN A 449 25.78 -36.03 -18.96
CA GLN A 449 24.85 -36.07 -17.81
C GLN A 449 25.12 -34.92 -16.82
N THR A 450 26.39 -34.61 -16.59
CA THR A 450 26.81 -33.52 -15.73
C THR A 450 26.42 -32.15 -16.33
N ALA A 451 26.65 -31.99 -17.64
CA ALA A 451 26.31 -30.76 -18.36
C ALA A 451 24.78 -30.54 -18.45
N LEU A 452 24.00 -31.63 -18.62
CA LEU A 452 22.54 -31.55 -18.65
C LEU A 452 21.96 -31.16 -17.29
N LYS A 453 22.49 -31.75 -16.22
CA LYS A 453 22.10 -31.38 -14.83
C LYS A 453 22.40 -29.90 -14.58
N GLN A 454 23.53 -29.40 -15.02
CA GLN A 454 23.92 -28.01 -14.83
C GLN A 454 23.06 -27.04 -15.64
N LYS A 455 22.74 -27.38 -16.89
CA LYS A 455 21.85 -26.57 -17.74
C LYS A 455 20.42 -26.50 -17.18
N THR A 456 19.89 -27.61 -16.74
CA THR A 456 18.54 -27.65 -16.11
C THR A 456 18.49 -26.79 -14.86
N PHE A 457 19.57 -26.74 -14.11
CA PHE A 457 19.66 -25.90 -12.93
C PHE A 457 19.71 -24.39 -13.28
N GLU A 458 20.50 -23.98 -14.27
CA GLU A 458 20.60 -22.57 -14.68
C GLU A 458 19.28 -22.09 -15.32
N ASP A 459 18.62 -22.90 -16.13
CA ASP A 459 17.32 -22.59 -16.73
C ASP A 459 16.23 -22.42 -15.63
N LEU A 460 16.24 -23.26 -14.61
CA LEU A 460 15.34 -23.15 -13.48
C LEU A 460 15.62 -21.90 -12.64
N LYS A 461 16.88 -21.59 -12.40
CA LYS A 461 17.30 -20.42 -11.64
C LYS A 461 16.90 -19.12 -12.36
N GLU A 462 17.07 -19.06 -13.68
CA GLU A 462 16.66 -17.91 -14.49
C GLU A 462 15.12 -17.77 -14.51
N GLN A 463 14.41 -18.88 -14.65
CA GLN A 463 12.95 -18.91 -14.55
C GLN A 463 12.46 -18.46 -13.17
N ALA A 464 13.07 -18.95 -12.10
CA ALA A 464 12.73 -18.57 -10.73
C ALA A 464 12.98 -17.07 -10.46
N LYS A 465 14.07 -16.52 -10.99
CA LYS A 465 14.35 -15.09 -10.96
C LYS A 465 13.32 -14.27 -11.73
N SER A 466 12.95 -14.71 -12.94
CA SER A 466 11.90 -14.06 -13.74
C SER A 466 10.53 -14.10 -13.05
N LEU A 467 10.23 -15.14 -12.29
CA LEU A 467 9.00 -15.25 -11.50
C LEU A 467 9.03 -14.32 -10.28
N TYR A 468 10.20 -14.13 -9.69
CA TYR A 468 10.40 -13.15 -8.62
C TYR A 468 10.16 -11.72 -9.10
N ASP A 469 10.72 -11.35 -10.26
CA ASP A 469 10.63 -9.99 -10.83
C ASP A 469 9.21 -9.64 -11.34
N LYS A 470 8.38 -10.63 -11.70
CA LYS A 470 7.07 -10.44 -12.35
C LYS A 470 5.87 -10.58 -11.41
N GLY A 471 6.02 -11.05 -10.18
CA GLY A 471 4.93 -11.70 -9.50
C GLY A 471 4.27 -11.00 -8.34
N SER A 472 2.95 -11.14 -8.27
CA SER A 472 2.13 -10.85 -7.09
C SER A 472 2.21 -11.93 -5.99
N HIS A 473 2.70 -13.13 -6.28
CA HIS A 473 2.94 -14.22 -5.32
C HIS A 473 4.14 -15.07 -5.76
N PRO A 474 5.37 -14.55 -5.67
CA PRO A 474 6.56 -15.22 -6.22
C PRO A 474 6.89 -16.55 -5.52
N ARG A 475 6.61 -16.67 -4.21
CA ARG A 475 6.90 -17.87 -3.42
C ARG A 475 6.32 -19.14 -4.06
N GLN A 476 5.01 -19.18 -4.26
CA GLN A 476 4.35 -20.35 -4.79
C GLN A 476 4.80 -20.69 -6.22
N SER A 477 4.91 -19.66 -7.04
CA SER A 477 5.34 -19.82 -8.44
C SER A 477 6.77 -20.37 -8.58
N ILE A 478 7.67 -19.96 -7.70
CA ILE A 478 9.06 -20.45 -7.67
C ILE A 478 9.12 -21.89 -7.17
N LEU A 479 8.37 -22.21 -6.12
CA LEU A 479 8.29 -23.58 -5.60
C LEU A 479 7.66 -24.54 -6.61
N ASP A 480 6.64 -24.10 -7.34
CA ASP A 480 6.02 -24.88 -8.42
C ASP A 480 6.98 -25.12 -9.58
N ALA A 481 7.77 -24.11 -9.96
CA ALA A 481 8.82 -24.26 -10.96
C ALA A 481 9.94 -25.22 -10.49
N PHE A 482 10.33 -25.13 -9.23
CA PHE A 482 11.30 -26.05 -8.62
C PHE A 482 10.78 -27.49 -8.60
N ASN A 483 9.55 -27.69 -8.12
CA ASN A 483 8.91 -29.02 -8.03
C ASN A 483 8.71 -29.65 -9.41
N LYS A 484 8.51 -28.83 -10.44
CA LYS A 484 8.40 -29.31 -11.82
C LYS A 484 9.74 -29.79 -12.39
N ALA A 485 10.82 -29.08 -12.07
CA ALA A 485 12.16 -29.47 -12.52
C ALA A 485 12.72 -30.67 -11.72
N TYR A 486 12.36 -30.74 -10.45
CA TYR A 486 12.83 -31.76 -9.51
C TYR A 486 11.67 -32.35 -8.68
N PRO A 487 10.76 -33.12 -9.30
CA PRO A 487 9.49 -33.53 -8.67
C PRO A 487 9.66 -34.32 -7.35
N ASP A 488 10.74 -35.07 -7.21
CA ASP A 488 10.96 -35.91 -6.01
C ASP A 488 11.76 -35.21 -4.90
N VAL A 489 12.40 -34.08 -5.17
CA VAL A 489 13.40 -33.51 -4.24
C VAL A 489 12.72 -32.83 -3.06
N TYR A 490 11.64 -32.12 -3.27
CA TYR A 490 10.90 -31.45 -2.19
C TYR A 490 10.26 -32.45 -1.21
N GLU A 491 9.74 -33.55 -1.74
CA GLU A 491 9.22 -34.64 -0.90
C GLU A 491 10.33 -35.38 -0.16
N LYS A 492 11.48 -35.60 -0.80
CA LYS A 492 12.68 -36.12 -0.13
C LYS A 492 13.18 -35.20 0.96
N LEU A 493 13.19 -33.88 0.73
CA LEU A 493 13.50 -32.89 1.75
C LEU A 493 12.57 -32.99 2.94
N LYS A 494 11.27 -33.15 2.71
CA LYS A 494 10.25 -33.30 3.75
C LYS A 494 10.41 -34.61 4.53
N ALA A 495 10.78 -35.69 3.86
CA ALA A 495 10.98 -36.99 4.47
C ALA A 495 12.29 -37.07 5.27
N THR A 496 13.38 -36.54 4.71
CA THR A 496 14.71 -36.60 5.34
C THR A 496 14.84 -35.62 6.51
N TYR A 497 14.16 -34.47 6.43
CA TYR A 497 14.21 -33.42 7.45
C TYR A 497 12.79 -33.08 7.92
N SER A 498 12.15 -34.03 8.57
CA SER A 498 10.75 -33.95 9.03
C SER A 498 10.49 -32.86 10.07
N ASP A 499 11.52 -32.46 10.81
CA ASP A 499 11.51 -31.41 11.84
C ASP A 499 11.62 -29.99 11.29
N LEU A 500 11.86 -29.82 9.98
CA LEU A 500 11.86 -28.51 9.35
C LEU A 500 10.45 -28.01 9.08
N THR A 501 10.21 -26.77 9.39
CA THR A 501 8.98 -26.07 9.00
C THR A 501 8.91 -25.89 7.47
N GLU A 502 7.71 -25.64 6.96
CA GLU A 502 7.52 -25.36 5.52
C GLU A 502 8.40 -24.20 5.04
N ARG A 503 8.46 -23.12 5.81
CA ARG A 503 9.29 -21.95 5.51
C ARG A 503 10.81 -22.24 5.50
N GLU A 504 11.25 -23.10 6.37
CA GLU A 504 12.64 -23.55 6.41
C GLU A 504 12.99 -24.39 5.17
N ARG A 505 12.07 -25.24 4.72
CA ARG A 505 12.25 -26.00 3.46
C ARG A 505 12.27 -25.10 2.23
N ASP A 506 11.35 -24.14 2.16
CA ASP A 506 11.33 -23.17 1.08
C ASP A 506 12.63 -22.37 1.02
N LEU A 507 13.16 -21.96 2.16
CA LEU A 507 14.43 -21.27 2.24
C LEU A 507 15.61 -22.13 1.75
N LEU A 508 15.57 -23.43 2.00
CA LEU A 508 16.57 -24.36 1.43
C LEU A 508 16.50 -24.40 -0.10
N VAL A 509 15.29 -24.42 -0.66
CA VAL A 509 15.08 -24.37 -2.11
C VAL A 509 15.56 -23.05 -2.69
N LEU A 510 15.22 -21.91 -2.08
CA LEU A 510 15.63 -20.59 -2.52
C LEU A 510 17.18 -20.43 -2.43
N ASN A 511 17.77 -20.94 -1.35
CA ASN A 511 19.21 -20.97 -1.22
C ASN A 511 19.88 -21.85 -2.28
N PHE A 512 19.32 -23.00 -2.57
CA PHE A 512 19.78 -23.85 -3.66
C PHE A 512 19.71 -23.15 -5.01
N LEU A 513 18.63 -22.40 -5.30
CA LEU A 513 18.45 -21.58 -6.49
C LEU A 513 19.32 -20.31 -6.48
N GLN A 514 20.15 -20.14 -5.44
CA GLN A 514 21.10 -19.02 -5.29
C GLN A 514 20.43 -17.64 -5.21
N PHE A 515 19.24 -17.56 -4.62
CA PHE A 515 18.65 -16.27 -4.28
C PHE A 515 19.47 -15.57 -3.20
N ARG A 516 19.56 -14.23 -3.33
CA ARG A 516 20.22 -13.41 -2.32
C ARG A 516 19.32 -13.27 -1.10
N ILE A 517 19.89 -13.02 0.07
CA ILE A 517 19.14 -12.87 1.34
C ILE A 517 18.00 -11.87 1.22
N LYS A 518 18.22 -10.77 0.51
CA LYS A 518 17.22 -9.75 0.25
C LYS A 518 16.04 -10.26 -0.61
N GLU A 519 16.34 -11.05 -1.62
CA GLU A 519 15.36 -11.67 -2.51
C GLU A 519 14.56 -12.73 -1.74
N GLU A 520 15.22 -13.57 -0.95
CA GLU A 520 14.58 -14.56 -0.08
C GLU A 520 13.65 -13.92 0.94
N ALA A 521 14.07 -12.80 1.54
CA ALA A 521 13.27 -12.03 2.47
C ALA A 521 11.98 -11.52 1.81
N GLY A 522 12.08 -11.00 0.59
CA GLY A 522 10.92 -10.58 -0.20
C GLY A 522 9.99 -11.73 -0.61
N ILE A 523 10.55 -12.89 -0.99
CA ILE A 523 9.77 -14.06 -1.40
C ILE A 523 9.03 -14.69 -0.22
N LEU A 524 9.66 -14.74 0.96
CA LEU A 524 9.12 -15.39 2.16
C LEU A 524 8.33 -14.44 3.06
N ASP A 525 8.26 -13.15 2.70
CA ASP A 525 7.65 -12.09 3.51
C ASP A 525 8.26 -12.04 4.94
N LEU A 526 9.60 -11.96 4.98
CA LEU A 526 10.40 -11.93 6.20
C LEU A 526 11.39 -10.76 6.16
N SER A 527 11.90 -10.36 7.34
CA SER A 527 13.03 -9.43 7.38
C SER A 527 14.34 -10.11 6.97
N GLU A 528 15.28 -9.38 6.39
CA GLU A 528 16.60 -9.91 6.02
C GLU A 528 17.33 -10.52 7.24
N ASN A 529 17.19 -9.89 8.41
CA ASN A 529 17.75 -10.41 9.67
C ASN A 529 17.13 -11.76 10.06
N THR A 530 15.83 -11.93 9.84
CA THR A 530 15.12 -13.18 10.09
C THR A 530 15.61 -14.26 9.14
N VAL A 531 15.79 -13.96 7.87
CA VAL A 531 16.33 -14.90 6.87
C VAL A 531 17.76 -15.29 7.20
N MET A 532 18.61 -14.33 7.57
CA MET A 532 19.99 -14.63 8.01
C MET A 532 20.02 -15.57 9.21
N LYS A 533 19.15 -15.34 10.20
CA LYS A 533 19.01 -16.21 11.36
C LYS A 533 18.55 -17.60 10.94
N TYR A 534 17.53 -17.70 10.12
CA TYR A 534 17.04 -18.98 9.60
C TYR A 534 18.10 -19.73 8.81
N ARG A 535 18.86 -19.07 7.93
CA ARG A 535 19.99 -19.71 7.21
C ARG A 535 21.06 -20.23 8.17
N SER A 536 21.40 -19.45 9.20
CA SER A 536 22.39 -19.88 10.20
C SER A 536 21.90 -21.10 10.98
N ASP A 537 20.65 -21.11 11.37
CA ASP A 537 20.05 -22.21 12.13
C ASP A 537 19.84 -23.46 11.25
N LEU A 538 19.45 -23.27 9.99
CA LEU A 538 19.34 -24.35 9.00
C LEU A 538 20.70 -24.99 8.70
N ASN A 539 21.75 -24.19 8.50
CA ASN A 539 23.11 -24.73 8.26
C ASN A 539 23.60 -25.60 9.42
N LYS A 540 23.16 -25.33 10.66
CA LYS A 540 23.45 -26.18 11.83
C LYS A 540 22.63 -27.46 11.83
N LYS A 541 21.37 -27.41 11.37
CA LYS A 541 20.44 -28.55 11.35
C LYS A 541 20.71 -29.52 10.20
N VAL A 542 20.98 -29.02 9.01
CA VAL A 542 20.99 -29.83 7.77
C VAL A 542 22.28 -29.77 6.95
N GLY A 543 23.29 -28.99 7.37
CA GLY A 543 24.53 -28.83 6.64
C GLY A 543 24.47 -27.76 5.53
N LYS A 544 25.56 -27.63 4.75
CA LYS A 544 25.71 -26.52 3.81
C LYS A 544 24.97 -26.69 2.48
N SER A 545 24.61 -27.90 2.08
CA SER A 545 24.03 -28.16 0.74
C SER A 545 23.02 -29.31 0.70
N PRO A 546 21.99 -29.31 1.58
CA PRO A 546 21.09 -30.47 1.74
C PRO A 546 20.25 -30.77 0.47
N VAL A 547 19.92 -29.76 -0.33
CA VAL A 547 19.19 -29.96 -1.60
C VAL A 547 20.08 -30.57 -2.65
N SER A 548 21.34 -30.15 -2.73
CA SER A 548 22.32 -30.73 -3.64
C SER A 548 22.62 -32.20 -3.28
N ASP A 549 22.66 -32.53 -2.01
CA ASP A 549 22.90 -33.89 -1.52
C ASP A 549 21.74 -34.85 -1.88
N LEU A 550 20.50 -34.34 -2.00
CA LEU A 550 19.33 -35.12 -2.40
C LEU A 550 19.16 -35.24 -3.93
N LEU A 551 19.87 -34.42 -4.69
CA LEU A 551 19.87 -34.47 -6.17
C LEU A 551 20.86 -35.51 -6.73
N GLY A 552 21.76 -36.04 -5.92
CA GLY A 552 22.68 -37.16 -6.18
C GLY A 552 23.65 -36.87 -7.29
#